data_c624600154f0d5d4e72a6976d4e8be7c
#
_entry.id   c624600154f0d5d4e72a6976d4e8be7c
#
_cell.length_a   1.000
_cell.length_b   1.000
_cell.length_c   1.000
_cell.angle_alpha   90.00
_cell.angle_beta   90.00
_cell.angle_gamma   90.00
#
_symmetry.space_group_name_H-M   'P 1'
#
loop_
_entity.id
_entity.type
_entity.pdbx_description
1 polymer ?
#
loop_
_entity_poly.entity_id
_entity_poly.type
_entity_poly.pdbx_seq_one_letter_code
_entity_poly.pdbx_strand_id
1 'polypeptide(L)'
;HQDPRTCYPGTGFTQENGFGSVKGFTLNFPMPPGTSDEKYLEFFHNRIIPQFEEFKPDFILLSAGFDGHVRDPLAMLNLTENCYREITKDMRTLAEKFANGRIVSLLEGGYDLEALALSVESHIQELLK
;
A
#
# COMPACT_ATOMS: atom_id res chain seq x y z
N HIS A 1 -4.29 4.30 -0.66
CA HIS A 1 -5.67 3.82 -0.92
C HIS A 1 -6.40 4.73 -1.90
N GLN A 2 -7.51 4.25 -2.47
CA GLN A 2 -8.40 5.06 -3.30
C GLN A 2 -9.05 6.19 -2.51
N ASP A 3 -9.38 7.29 -3.20
CA ASP A 3 -10.06 8.45 -2.61
C ASP A 3 -11.38 8.03 -1.92
N PRO A 4 -11.56 8.28 -0.62
CA PRO A 4 -12.73 7.83 0.12
C PRO A 4 -14.06 8.44 -0.36
N ARG A 5 -14.02 9.50 -1.16
CA ARG A 5 -15.22 10.04 -1.82
C ARG A 5 -15.81 9.10 -2.86
N THR A 6 -15.03 8.14 -3.32
CA THR A 6 -15.37 7.21 -4.41
C THR A 6 -15.31 5.75 -3.99
N CYS A 7 -14.99 5.47 -2.73
CA CYS A 7 -14.81 4.11 -2.23
C CYS A 7 -15.33 3.96 -0.79
N TYR A 8 -15.85 2.77 -0.48
CA TYR A 8 -16.15 2.37 0.90
C TYR A 8 -14.86 2.36 1.75
N PRO A 9 -14.90 2.76 3.03
CA PRO A 9 -16.06 3.17 3.85
C PRO A 9 -16.34 4.68 3.85
N GLY A 10 -15.75 5.46 2.98
CA GLY A 10 -15.94 6.90 2.94
C GLY A 10 -15.14 7.68 3.99
N THR A 11 -14.13 7.06 4.59
CA THR A 11 -13.17 7.63 5.55
C THR A 11 -11.74 7.39 5.07
N GLY A 12 -10.77 8.04 5.68
CA GLY A 12 -9.36 7.98 5.27
C GLY A 12 -8.92 9.23 4.50
N PHE A 13 -9.52 10.38 4.80
CA PHE A 13 -9.07 11.66 4.24
C PHE A 13 -7.72 12.07 4.84
N THR A 14 -6.95 12.85 4.11
CA THR A 14 -5.60 13.31 4.54
C THR A 14 -5.61 14.02 5.90
N GLN A 15 -6.69 14.72 6.24
CA GLN A 15 -6.83 15.40 7.54
C GLN A 15 -7.15 14.45 8.70
N GLU A 16 -7.53 13.20 8.43
CA GLU A 16 -7.78 12.18 9.46
C GLU A 16 -6.45 11.59 9.92
N ASN A 17 -5.70 12.34 10.72
CA ASN A 17 -4.32 12.04 11.11
C ASN A 17 -4.15 11.59 12.56
N GLY A 18 -5.20 11.06 13.17
CA GLY A 18 -5.22 10.63 14.56
C GLY A 18 -5.82 11.67 15.51
N PHE A 19 -6.03 11.27 16.76
CA PHE A 19 -6.66 12.09 17.80
C PHE A 19 -5.86 12.04 19.11
N GLY A 20 -5.91 13.11 19.89
CA GLY A 20 -5.26 13.19 21.22
C GLY A 20 -3.75 12.95 21.13
N SER A 21 -3.23 12.06 21.96
CA SER A 21 -1.79 11.74 22.04
C SER A 21 -1.26 11.00 20.83
N VAL A 22 -2.13 10.45 19.95
CA VAL A 22 -1.74 9.72 18.73
C VAL A 22 -1.93 10.57 17.46
N LYS A 23 -2.13 11.87 17.60
CA LYS A 23 -2.20 12.77 16.47
C LYS A 23 -0.87 12.80 15.72
N GLY A 24 -0.93 12.59 14.39
CA GLY A 24 0.25 12.53 13.51
C GLY A 24 0.80 11.11 13.29
N PHE A 25 0.29 10.09 14.02
CA PHE A 25 0.67 8.70 13.80
C PHE A 25 -0.19 7.98 12.74
N THR A 26 -1.24 8.63 12.26
CA THR A 26 -2.04 8.15 11.12
C THR A 26 -1.75 9.03 9.91
N LEU A 27 -1.38 8.42 8.80
CA LEU A 27 -1.12 9.12 7.54
C LEU A 27 -1.98 8.50 6.45
N ASN A 28 -2.90 9.28 5.91
CA ASN A 28 -3.77 8.87 4.80
C ASN A 28 -3.31 9.54 3.50
N PHE A 29 -3.21 8.71 2.46
CA PHE A 29 -2.79 9.13 1.12
C PHE A 29 -3.84 8.72 0.08
N PRO A 30 -4.96 9.45 -0.02
CA PRO A 30 -6.02 9.14 -0.97
C PRO A 30 -5.57 9.41 -2.41
N MET A 31 -5.71 8.41 -3.26
CA MET A 31 -5.35 8.46 -4.69
C MET A 31 -6.63 8.58 -5.54
N PRO A 32 -6.64 9.45 -6.56
CA PRO A 32 -7.81 9.60 -7.42
C PRO A 32 -8.07 8.32 -8.23
N PRO A 33 -9.34 8.05 -8.60
CA PRO A 33 -9.67 7.00 -9.56
C PRO A 33 -8.83 7.09 -10.84
N GLY A 34 -8.47 5.95 -11.42
CA GLY A 34 -7.65 5.88 -12.63
C GLY A 34 -6.15 6.10 -12.41
N THR A 35 -5.68 6.19 -11.16
CA THR A 35 -4.25 6.28 -10.87
C THR A 35 -3.51 5.03 -11.37
N SER A 36 -2.54 5.25 -12.27
CA SER A 36 -1.69 4.20 -12.85
C SER A 36 -0.52 3.82 -11.93
N ASP A 37 0.18 2.71 -12.25
CA ASP A 37 1.41 2.28 -11.59
C ASP A 37 2.44 3.41 -11.46
N GLU A 38 2.73 4.08 -12.57
CA GLU A 38 3.72 5.15 -12.61
C GLU A 38 3.42 6.26 -11.59
N LYS A 39 2.18 6.76 -11.59
CA LYS A 39 1.76 7.82 -10.66
C LYS A 39 1.72 7.33 -9.21
N TYR A 40 1.29 6.08 -9.00
CA TYR A 40 1.24 5.51 -7.67
C TYR A 40 2.64 5.32 -7.10
N LEU A 41 3.57 4.76 -7.87
CA LEU A 41 4.97 4.54 -7.47
C LEU A 41 5.71 5.86 -7.26
N GLU A 42 5.53 6.85 -8.15
CA GLU A 42 6.08 8.19 -7.96
C GLU A 42 5.62 8.78 -6.62
N PHE A 43 4.33 8.70 -6.33
CA PHE A 43 3.78 9.16 -5.06
C PHE A 43 4.32 8.36 -3.86
N PHE A 44 4.40 7.04 -4.00
CA PHE A 44 4.91 6.14 -2.97
C PHE A 44 6.34 6.51 -2.57
N HIS A 45 7.22 6.67 -3.56
CA HIS A 45 8.62 7.04 -3.35
C HIS A 45 8.78 8.45 -2.75
N ASN A 46 8.00 9.41 -3.25
CA ASN A 46 8.17 10.81 -2.85
C ASN A 46 7.46 11.18 -1.54
N ARG A 47 6.46 10.42 -1.12
CA ARG A 47 5.62 10.78 0.03
C ARG A 47 5.55 9.70 1.11
N ILE A 48 5.54 8.42 0.76
CA ILE A 48 5.36 7.34 1.73
C ILE A 48 6.72 6.86 2.26
N ILE A 49 7.68 6.56 1.39
CA ILE A 49 9.01 6.11 1.81
C ILE A 49 9.67 7.08 2.81
N PRO A 50 9.67 8.41 2.60
CA PRO A 50 10.26 9.34 3.57
C PRO A 50 9.65 9.27 4.97
N GLN A 51 8.34 8.93 5.08
CA GLN A 51 7.69 8.77 6.39
C GLN A 51 8.23 7.54 7.15
N PHE A 52 8.48 6.43 6.45
CA PHE A 52 9.13 5.28 7.05
C PHE A 52 10.58 5.57 7.46
N GLU A 53 11.31 6.32 6.65
CA GLU A 53 12.68 6.70 6.96
C GLU A 53 12.79 7.65 8.17
N GLU A 54 11.81 8.51 8.37
CA GLU A 54 11.70 9.36 9.55
C GLU A 54 11.27 8.56 10.80
N PHE A 55 10.24 7.71 10.65
CA PHE A 55 9.67 6.92 11.75
C PHE A 55 10.59 5.79 12.23
N LYS A 56 11.33 5.12 11.32
CA LYS A 56 12.24 4.01 11.59
C LYS A 56 11.59 2.87 12.37
N PRO A 57 10.64 2.16 11.78
CA PRO A 57 9.86 1.14 12.49
C PRO A 57 10.75 -0.04 12.92
N ASP A 58 10.50 -0.59 14.10
CA ASP A 58 11.11 -1.83 14.58
C ASP A 58 10.44 -3.08 14.00
N PHE A 59 9.26 -2.93 13.41
CA PHE A 59 8.46 -4.00 12.82
C PHE A 59 7.49 -3.42 11.79
N ILE A 60 7.27 -4.12 10.67
CA ILE A 60 6.32 -3.71 9.64
C ILE A 60 5.19 -4.72 9.51
N LEU A 61 3.95 -4.24 9.60
CA LEU A 61 2.73 -4.99 9.27
C LEU A 61 2.12 -4.41 7.99
N LEU A 62 1.89 -5.26 7.00
CA LEU A 62 1.20 -4.90 5.77
C LEU A 62 -0.22 -5.49 5.77
N SER A 63 -1.23 -4.62 5.75
CA SER A 63 -2.58 -4.98 5.33
C SER A 63 -2.59 -4.89 3.80
N ALA A 64 -2.33 -6.04 3.14
CA ALA A 64 -2.13 -6.10 1.70
C ALA A 64 -3.46 -6.29 0.97
N GLY A 65 -4.07 -5.19 0.54
CA GLY A 65 -5.19 -5.18 -0.38
C GLY A 65 -4.73 -5.11 -1.83
N PHE A 66 -5.25 -6.00 -2.67
CA PHE A 66 -4.95 -6.06 -4.10
C PHE A 66 -6.12 -5.58 -4.97
N ASP A 67 -7.14 -5.03 -4.36
CA ASP A 67 -8.33 -4.47 -5.01
C ASP A 67 -8.09 -3.16 -5.79
N GLY A 68 -6.92 -2.55 -5.67
CA GLY A 68 -6.48 -1.47 -6.56
C GLY A 68 -6.11 -1.91 -7.98
N HIS A 69 -6.13 -3.21 -8.28
CA HIS A 69 -5.78 -3.74 -9.61
C HIS A 69 -6.79 -3.30 -10.66
N VAL A 70 -6.31 -2.99 -11.89
CA VAL A 70 -7.12 -2.49 -13.01
C VAL A 70 -8.31 -3.40 -13.39
N ARG A 71 -8.24 -4.69 -13.05
CA ARG A 71 -9.31 -5.67 -13.30
C ARG A 71 -10.27 -5.84 -12.12
N ASP A 72 -10.00 -5.18 -11.00
CA ASP A 72 -10.87 -5.30 -9.83
C ASP A 72 -12.24 -4.67 -10.08
N PRO A 73 -13.34 -5.35 -9.72
CA PRO A 73 -14.69 -4.83 -9.98
C PRO A 73 -15.15 -3.77 -8.98
N LEU A 74 -14.46 -3.57 -7.85
CA LEU A 74 -14.92 -2.70 -6.77
C LEU A 74 -14.12 -1.41 -6.64
N ALA A 75 -12.81 -1.47 -6.79
CA ALA A 75 -11.96 -0.28 -6.76
C ALA A 75 -11.73 0.28 -8.17
N MET A 76 -11.28 1.52 -8.24
CA MET A 76 -11.13 2.27 -9.49
C MET A 76 -9.69 2.73 -9.73
N LEU A 77 -8.69 2.14 -9.07
CA LEU A 77 -7.30 2.36 -9.41
C LEU A 77 -6.94 1.51 -10.62
N ASN A 78 -5.90 1.90 -11.35
CA ASN A 78 -5.42 1.19 -12.54
C ASN A 78 -4.03 0.59 -12.27
N LEU A 79 -3.89 -0.11 -11.13
CA LEU A 79 -2.65 -0.76 -10.77
C LEU A 79 -2.55 -2.12 -11.45
N THR A 80 -1.30 -2.58 -11.64
CA THR A 80 -1.00 -3.93 -12.09
C THR A 80 -0.22 -4.70 -11.03
N GLU A 81 -0.04 -6.00 -11.23
CA GLU A 81 0.80 -6.85 -10.38
C GLU A 81 2.24 -6.33 -10.27
N ASN A 82 2.70 -5.56 -11.27
CA ASN A 82 4.01 -4.93 -11.23
C ASN A 82 4.10 -3.83 -10.16
N CYS A 83 3.05 -3.04 -9.98
CA CYS A 83 3.00 -2.03 -8.92
C CYS A 83 3.13 -2.69 -7.54
N TYR A 84 2.38 -3.76 -7.29
CA TYR A 84 2.45 -4.49 -6.03
C TYR A 84 3.83 -5.11 -5.78
N ARG A 85 4.50 -5.60 -6.82
CA ARG A 85 5.88 -6.08 -6.73
C ARG A 85 6.83 -4.98 -6.30
N GLU A 86 6.81 -3.82 -6.96
CA GLU A 86 7.72 -2.72 -6.63
C GLU A 86 7.47 -2.16 -5.22
N ILE A 87 6.21 -1.99 -4.82
CA ILE A 87 5.86 -1.59 -3.44
C ILE A 87 6.41 -2.60 -2.43
N THR A 88 6.24 -3.90 -2.70
CA THR A 88 6.71 -4.96 -1.80
C THR A 88 8.22 -4.95 -1.66
N LYS A 89 8.95 -4.78 -2.77
CA LYS A 89 10.41 -4.64 -2.78
C LYS A 89 10.87 -3.46 -1.92
N ASP A 90 10.21 -2.32 -2.03
CA ASP A 90 10.54 -1.15 -1.23
C ASP A 90 10.26 -1.39 0.26
N MET A 91 9.09 -1.99 0.59
CA MET A 91 8.74 -2.31 1.98
C MET A 91 9.70 -3.35 2.59
N ARG A 92 10.13 -4.35 1.83
CA ARG A 92 11.17 -5.30 2.26
C ARG A 92 12.49 -4.58 2.53
N THR A 93 12.91 -3.70 1.62
CA THR A 93 14.14 -2.89 1.79
C THR A 93 14.07 -2.03 3.06
N LEU A 94 12.93 -1.41 3.34
CA LEU A 94 12.72 -0.65 4.58
C LEU A 94 12.75 -1.56 5.82
N ALA A 95 12.17 -2.75 5.73
CA ALA A 95 12.20 -3.73 6.82
C ALA A 95 13.64 -4.20 7.09
N GLU A 96 14.43 -4.47 6.07
CA GLU A 96 15.87 -4.80 6.21
C GLU A 96 16.64 -3.65 6.87
N LYS A 97 16.40 -2.42 6.41
CA LYS A 97 17.11 -1.22 6.90
C LYS A 97 16.80 -0.88 8.36
N PHE A 98 15.55 -0.98 8.79
CA PHE A 98 15.11 -0.48 10.09
C PHE A 98 14.61 -1.55 11.04
N ALA A 99 14.01 -2.62 10.54
CA ALA A 99 13.27 -3.62 11.31
C ALA A 99 13.99 -5.00 11.38
N ASN A 100 15.25 -5.10 10.99
CA ASN A 100 15.99 -6.38 10.91
C ASN A 100 15.25 -7.45 10.08
N GLY A 101 14.62 -7.04 8.97
CA GLY A 101 13.84 -7.91 8.10
C GLY A 101 12.47 -8.32 8.66
N ARG A 102 12.02 -7.76 9.79
CA ARG A 102 10.73 -8.13 10.40
C ARG A 102 9.58 -7.46 9.67
N ILE A 103 8.99 -8.19 8.76
CA ILE A 103 7.81 -7.80 8.00
C ILE A 103 6.82 -8.96 7.96
N VAL A 104 5.55 -8.66 8.19
CA VAL A 104 4.44 -9.62 8.05
C VAL A 104 3.39 -9.01 7.14
N SER A 105 2.89 -9.79 6.22
CA SER A 105 1.83 -9.38 5.30
C SER A 105 0.58 -10.22 5.53
N LEU A 106 -0.57 -9.55 5.56
CA LEU A 106 -1.89 -10.13 5.74
C LEU A 106 -2.75 -9.74 4.54
N LEU A 107 -3.37 -10.74 3.91
CA LEU A 107 -4.28 -10.51 2.79
C LEU A 107 -5.55 -9.79 3.26
N GLU A 108 -5.92 -8.74 2.54
CA GLU A 108 -7.16 -7.99 2.73
C GLU A 108 -8.07 -8.13 1.49
N GLY A 109 -8.19 -7.09 0.65
CA GLY A 109 -9.01 -7.05 -0.56
C GLY A 109 -8.35 -7.64 -1.80
N GLY A 110 -9.16 -7.81 -2.83
CA GLY A 110 -8.81 -8.33 -4.15
C GLY A 110 -9.92 -9.26 -4.65
N TYR A 111 -10.72 -8.79 -5.63
CA TYR A 111 -12.01 -9.41 -5.96
C TYR A 111 -12.09 -9.93 -7.40
N ASP A 112 -11.08 -9.68 -8.24
CA ASP A 112 -10.82 -10.44 -9.45
C ASP A 112 -9.81 -11.55 -9.12
N LEU A 113 -10.23 -12.81 -9.18
CA LEU A 113 -9.43 -13.95 -8.68
C LEU A 113 -8.13 -14.16 -9.47
N GLU A 114 -8.12 -13.90 -10.78
CA GLU A 114 -6.91 -14.04 -11.59
C GLU A 114 -5.93 -12.89 -11.29
N ALA A 115 -6.42 -11.65 -11.21
CA ALA A 115 -5.61 -10.51 -10.85
C ALA A 115 -5.05 -10.65 -9.43
N LEU A 116 -5.87 -11.15 -8.49
CA LEU A 116 -5.43 -11.46 -7.14
C LEU A 116 -4.30 -12.49 -7.14
N ALA A 117 -4.44 -13.58 -7.88
CA ALA A 117 -3.41 -14.62 -7.95
C ALA A 117 -2.07 -14.07 -8.47
N LEU A 118 -2.08 -13.29 -9.57
CA LEU A 118 -0.89 -12.68 -10.15
C LEU A 118 -0.24 -11.65 -9.21
N SER A 119 -1.07 -10.85 -8.55
CA SER A 119 -0.59 -9.82 -7.61
C SER A 119 0.02 -10.43 -6.36
N VAL A 120 -0.63 -11.45 -5.78
CA VAL A 120 -0.12 -12.20 -4.62
C VAL A 120 1.16 -12.95 -4.97
N GLU A 121 1.23 -13.59 -6.15
CA GLU A 121 2.45 -14.24 -6.61
C GLU A 121 3.61 -13.24 -6.68
N SER A 122 3.41 -12.10 -7.33
CA SER A 122 4.41 -11.04 -7.46
C SER A 122 4.86 -10.51 -6.09
N HIS A 123 3.92 -10.33 -5.16
CA HIS A 123 4.16 -9.91 -3.78
C HIS A 123 5.00 -10.93 -3.00
N ILE A 124 4.62 -12.21 -3.02
CA ILE A 124 5.34 -13.27 -2.31
C ILE A 124 6.75 -13.47 -2.88
N GLN A 125 6.92 -13.44 -4.20
CA GLN A 125 8.23 -13.55 -4.84
C GLN A 125 9.22 -12.48 -4.36
N GLU A 126 8.74 -11.27 -4.07
CA GLU A 126 9.60 -10.22 -3.50
C GLU A 126 9.87 -10.42 -2.01
N LEU A 127 8.91 -10.90 -1.23
CA LEU A 127 9.11 -11.17 0.20
C LEU A 127 10.09 -12.34 0.47
N LEU A 128 10.27 -13.24 -0.50
CA LEU A 128 11.17 -14.40 -0.38
C LEU A 128 12.63 -14.12 -0.77
N LYS A 129 12.96 -12.95 -1.24
CA LYS A 129 14.34 -12.55 -1.59
C LYS A 129 15.11 -12.09 -0.37
#